data_35aabc8d665d68ddcceafa7bb7b134b9
#
_entry.id   35aabc8d665d68ddcceafa7bb7b134b9
#
_cell.length_a   1.000
_cell.length_b   1.000
_cell.length_c   1.000
_cell.angle_alpha   90.00
_cell.angle_beta   90.00
_cell.angle_gamma   90.00
#
_symmetry.space_group_name_H-M   'P 1'
#
loop_
_entity.id
_entity.type
_entity.pdbx_description
1 polymer ?
#
loop_
_entity_poly.entity_id
_entity_poly.type
_entity_poly.pdbx_seq_one_letter_code
_entity_poly.pdbx_strand_id
1 'polypeptide(L)'
;MNWKRFIQFSGVPPSQASLALGMIGLGQAWDLYLPFYGDLIRPYLAGIGALLLLPVLLKYTTNFRTFISDLRHPVSGSLMAPISMSLLMLCDYLAAVSPIIAYPIWFAALLLHLSMMTLFFTFQLSNFKMSHILPSWFLYPVGLISSSLAGTQFGYTVFSSTLVNTCIAIYFFMLPVVLYRLVFEGALSVRAKPTLAIMAAPINLSLASYLVNFPNPDPILTGALAGIAVTMTLFIYLCYFRLLRLQFKPSIAAITFPSVISSVAMYRLTDFFDEYHPHWHWLHKFGFLELTISTGLVIWVSIGFIKMYWPQLGQKS
;
A
#
# COMPACT_ATOMS: atom_id res chain seq x y z
N MET A 1 40.34 -6.29 -4.45
CA MET A 1 39.19 -6.05 -3.60
C MET A 1 37.96 -6.36 -4.43
N ASN A 2 37.22 -7.47 -4.14
CA ASN A 2 36.18 -8.00 -5.03
C ASN A 2 34.87 -7.24 -4.79
N TRP A 3 34.59 -6.23 -5.56
CA TRP A 3 33.38 -5.42 -5.51
C TRP A 3 32.06 -6.26 -5.63
N LYS A 4 32.15 -7.47 -6.21
CA LYS A 4 31.02 -8.41 -6.35
C LYS A 4 30.46 -8.95 -5.03
N ARG A 5 31.19 -8.82 -3.90
CA ARG A 5 30.73 -9.25 -2.57
C ARG A 5 29.96 -8.16 -1.81
N PHE A 6 30.01 -6.90 -2.23
CA PHE A 6 29.42 -5.78 -1.49
C PHE A 6 27.93 -5.56 -1.74
N ILE A 7 27.35 -6.13 -2.80
CA ILE A 7 25.97 -5.89 -3.18
C ILE A 7 25.25 -7.24 -3.39
N GLN A 8 25.06 -8.00 -2.31
CA GLN A 8 24.13 -9.13 -2.35
C GLN A 8 22.72 -8.64 -1.96
N PHE A 9 21.97 -8.11 -2.94
CA PHE A 9 20.54 -7.78 -2.75
C PHE A 9 19.65 -9.02 -2.52
N SER A 10 20.19 -10.23 -2.61
CA SER A 10 19.44 -11.49 -2.43
C SER A 10 18.74 -11.60 -1.06
N GLY A 11 19.30 -10.99 -0.02
CA GLY A 11 18.72 -10.97 1.33
C GLY A 11 17.61 -9.93 1.56
N VAL A 12 17.36 -9.04 0.60
CA VAL A 12 16.32 -8.00 0.75
C VAL A 12 14.92 -8.63 0.69
N PRO A 13 14.08 -8.48 1.74
CA PRO A 13 12.75 -9.05 1.74
C PRO A 13 11.80 -8.28 0.82
N PRO A 14 10.91 -8.95 0.07
CA PRO A 14 9.94 -8.29 -0.81
C PRO A 14 9.01 -7.33 -0.05
N SER A 15 8.69 -7.65 1.20
CA SER A 15 7.84 -6.82 2.06
C SER A 15 8.45 -5.45 2.42
N GLN A 16 9.74 -5.20 2.14
CA GLN A 16 10.32 -3.85 2.26
C GLN A 16 9.62 -2.86 1.32
N ALA A 17 9.09 -3.33 0.19
CA ALA A 17 8.27 -2.51 -0.70
C ALA A 17 6.97 -2.01 -0.01
N SER A 18 6.43 -2.76 0.95
CA SER A 18 5.28 -2.28 1.73
C SER A 18 5.65 -1.10 2.65
N LEU A 19 6.87 -1.11 3.21
CA LEU A 19 7.39 0.05 3.96
C LEU A 19 7.63 1.25 3.03
N ALA A 20 8.19 1.02 1.83
CA ALA A 20 8.37 2.06 0.83
C ALA A 20 7.03 2.70 0.45
N LEU A 21 6.01 1.88 0.17
CA LEU A 21 4.65 2.33 -0.12
C LEU A 21 4.04 3.13 1.03
N GLY A 22 4.20 2.64 2.26
CA GLY A 22 3.76 3.35 3.47
C GLY A 22 4.46 4.69 3.65
N MET A 23 5.77 4.77 3.35
CA MET A 23 6.55 6.02 3.46
C MET A 23 6.10 7.06 2.43
N ILE A 24 5.88 6.65 1.16
CA ILE A 24 5.39 7.54 0.10
C ILE A 24 3.98 8.04 0.44
N GLY A 25 3.10 7.12 0.86
CA GLY A 25 1.74 7.48 1.26
C GLY A 25 1.70 8.38 2.50
N LEU A 26 2.64 8.21 3.45
CA LEU A 26 2.75 9.07 4.63
C LEU A 26 3.08 10.52 4.22
N GLY A 27 3.89 10.72 3.18
CA GLY A 27 4.14 12.03 2.59
C GLY A 27 2.85 12.68 2.08
N GLN A 28 2.02 11.90 1.40
CA GLN A 28 0.70 12.37 0.93
C GLN A 28 -0.24 12.70 2.09
N ALA A 29 -0.26 11.89 3.14
CA ALA A 29 -1.13 12.13 4.30
C ALA A 29 -0.74 13.39 5.08
N TRP A 30 0.56 13.65 5.25
CA TRP A 30 1.05 14.89 5.87
C TRP A 30 0.82 16.12 4.99
N ASP A 31 0.92 15.99 3.67
CA ASP A 31 0.61 17.05 2.70
C ASP A 31 -0.87 17.49 2.80
N LEU A 32 -1.79 16.52 2.93
CA LEU A 32 -3.22 16.79 3.15
C LEU A 32 -3.50 17.47 4.50
N TYR A 33 -2.76 17.12 5.54
CA TYR A 33 -2.96 17.71 6.87
C TYR A 33 -2.33 19.11 7.01
N LEU A 34 -1.14 19.30 6.46
CA LEU A 34 -0.38 20.56 6.51
C LEU A 34 0.00 21.02 5.11
N PRO A 35 -0.95 21.51 4.29
CA PRO A 35 -0.68 21.88 2.90
C PRO A 35 0.43 22.94 2.77
N PHE A 36 0.55 23.84 3.74
CA PHE A 36 1.61 24.86 3.77
C PHE A 36 3.03 24.29 3.84
N TYR A 37 3.18 23.10 4.47
CA TYR A 37 4.47 22.39 4.58
C TYR A 37 4.57 21.20 3.61
N GLY A 38 3.55 20.97 2.78
CA GLY A 38 3.47 19.85 1.85
C GLY A 38 4.64 19.79 0.88
N ASP A 39 5.01 20.94 0.32
CA ASP A 39 6.16 21.09 -0.59
C ASP A 39 7.50 20.70 0.05
N LEU A 40 7.57 20.69 1.36
CA LEU A 40 8.76 20.23 2.10
C LEU A 40 8.66 18.75 2.50
N ILE A 41 7.56 18.34 3.15
CA ILE A 41 7.44 17.01 3.76
C ILE A 41 7.29 15.92 2.70
N ARG A 42 6.42 16.12 1.71
CA ARG A 42 6.08 15.12 0.70
C ARG A 42 7.30 14.68 -0.14
N PRO A 43 8.16 15.56 -0.69
CA PRO A 43 9.33 15.12 -1.45
C PRO A 43 10.34 14.35 -0.63
N TYR A 44 10.57 14.71 0.65
CA TYR A 44 11.50 13.96 1.51
C TYR A 44 11.00 12.54 1.77
N LEU A 45 9.73 12.38 2.11
CA LEU A 45 9.16 11.05 2.38
C LEU A 45 9.03 10.22 1.10
N ALA A 46 8.70 10.85 -0.03
CA ALA A 46 8.73 10.20 -1.35
C ALA A 46 10.15 9.74 -1.72
N GLY A 47 11.16 10.57 -1.49
CA GLY A 47 12.57 10.24 -1.71
C GLY A 47 13.06 9.07 -0.82
N ILE A 48 12.73 9.09 0.47
CA ILE A 48 13.03 7.98 1.39
C ILE A 48 12.33 6.70 0.93
N GLY A 49 11.06 6.78 0.53
CA GLY A 49 10.32 5.65 -0.02
C GLY A 49 10.96 5.07 -1.29
N ALA A 50 11.40 5.94 -2.21
CA ALA A 50 12.13 5.53 -3.41
C ALA A 50 13.46 4.84 -3.07
N LEU A 51 14.22 5.36 -2.10
CA LEU A 51 15.45 4.73 -1.61
C LEU A 51 15.20 3.37 -0.96
N LEU A 52 14.11 3.20 -0.22
CA LEU A 52 13.70 1.91 0.34
C LEU A 52 13.27 0.91 -0.73
N LEU A 53 12.67 1.38 -1.82
CA LEU A 53 12.22 0.53 -2.93
C LEU A 53 13.40 0.06 -3.79
N LEU A 54 14.42 0.89 -3.97
CA LEU A 54 15.54 0.63 -4.88
C LEU A 54 16.23 -0.73 -4.66
N PRO A 55 16.58 -1.17 -3.44
CA PRO A 55 17.20 -2.47 -3.23
C PRO A 55 16.28 -3.64 -3.62
N VAL A 56 14.96 -3.49 -3.49
CA VAL A 56 13.99 -4.51 -3.91
C VAL A 56 13.95 -4.61 -5.43
N LEU A 57 13.94 -3.48 -6.14
CA LEU A 57 14.00 -3.45 -7.61
C LEU A 57 15.31 -4.05 -8.10
N LEU A 58 16.44 -3.69 -7.52
CA LEU A 58 17.75 -4.24 -7.88
C LEU A 58 17.84 -5.75 -7.63
N LYS A 59 17.24 -6.26 -6.54
CA LYS A 59 17.14 -7.71 -6.30
C LYS A 59 16.50 -8.44 -7.49
N TYR A 60 15.38 -7.95 -7.96
CA TYR A 60 14.59 -8.66 -8.96
C TYR A 60 15.04 -8.42 -10.40
N THR A 61 15.62 -7.27 -10.69
CA THR A 61 16.25 -7.01 -12.00
C THR A 61 17.55 -7.82 -12.19
N THR A 62 18.31 -8.01 -11.11
CA THR A 62 19.55 -8.81 -11.16
C THR A 62 19.31 -10.32 -11.06
N ASN A 63 18.16 -10.75 -10.50
CA ASN A 63 17.87 -12.16 -10.31
C ASN A 63 16.39 -12.49 -10.60
N PHE A 64 16.07 -12.62 -11.88
CA PHE A 64 14.72 -12.93 -12.35
C PHE A 64 14.19 -14.29 -11.86
N ARG A 65 15.07 -15.27 -11.62
CA ARG A 65 14.65 -16.57 -11.05
C ARG A 65 14.08 -16.40 -9.65
N THR A 66 14.71 -15.55 -8.83
CA THR A 66 14.20 -15.23 -7.49
C THR A 66 12.86 -14.49 -7.56
N PHE A 67 12.67 -13.59 -8.53
CA PHE A 67 11.39 -12.92 -8.77
C PHE A 67 10.26 -13.93 -8.99
N ILE A 68 10.43 -14.87 -9.90
CA ILE A 68 9.42 -15.91 -10.18
C ILE A 68 9.22 -16.84 -8.99
N SER A 69 10.29 -17.22 -8.27
CA SER A 69 10.20 -18.07 -7.08
C SER A 69 9.41 -17.39 -5.95
N ASP A 70 9.71 -16.11 -5.68
CA ASP A 70 9.01 -15.34 -4.64
C ASP A 70 7.53 -15.12 -5.01
N LEU A 71 7.23 -14.88 -6.30
CA LEU A 71 5.88 -14.64 -6.80
C LEU A 71 4.98 -15.89 -6.72
N ARG A 72 5.56 -17.09 -6.85
CA ARG A 72 4.84 -18.37 -6.69
C ARG A 72 4.40 -18.64 -5.25
N HIS A 73 5.10 -18.07 -4.27
CA HIS A 73 4.78 -18.34 -2.86
C HIS A 73 3.60 -17.47 -2.40
N PRO A 74 2.54 -18.03 -1.78
CA PRO A 74 1.32 -17.29 -1.46
C PRO A 74 1.56 -16.04 -0.62
N VAL A 75 2.42 -16.11 0.41
CA VAL A 75 2.70 -14.98 1.32
C VAL A 75 3.68 -13.99 0.67
N SER A 76 4.82 -14.46 0.16
CA SER A 76 5.83 -13.57 -0.42
C SER A 76 5.30 -12.93 -1.69
N GLY A 77 4.65 -13.69 -2.56
CA GLY A 77 4.12 -13.22 -3.84
C GLY A 77 3.06 -12.16 -3.66
N SER A 78 2.12 -12.34 -2.71
CA SER A 78 1.11 -11.31 -2.45
C SER A 78 1.69 -10.02 -1.85
N LEU A 79 2.83 -10.10 -1.15
CA LEU A 79 3.55 -8.94 -0.61
C LEU A 79 4.53 -8.31 -1.62
N MET A 80 4.55 -8.76 -2.88
CA MET A 80 5.29 -8.12 -3.96
C MET A 80 4.48 -7.02 -4.66
N ALA A 81 3.15 -7.05 -4.63
CA ALA A 81 2.30 -6.02 -5.23
C ALA A 81 2.69 -4.58 -4.82
N PRO A 82 3.09 -4.29 -3.57
CA PRO A 82 3.60 -2.98 -3.16
C PRO A 82 4.78 -2.46 -3.97
N ILE A 83 5.52 -3.30 -4.70
CA ILE A 83 6.63 -2.85 -5.56
C ILE A 83 6.11 -1.91 -6.64
N SER A 84 5.15 -2.37 -7.42
CA SER A 84 4.54 -1.57 -8.48
C SER A 84 3.61 -0.48 -7.93
N MET A 85 2.89 -0.75 -6.84
CA MET A 85 2.08 0.27 -6.18
C MET A 85 2.92 1.45 -5.67
N SER A 86 4.11 1.20 -5.13
CA SER A 86 5.03 2.26 -4.70
C SER A 86 5.49 3.13 -5.86
N LEU A 87 5.78 2.52 -7.02
CA LEU A 87 6.12 3.27 -8.23
C LEU A 87 4.93 4.11 -8.72
N LEU A 88 3.71 3.55 -8.71
CA LEU A 88 2.50 4.26 -9.11
C LEU A 88 2.19 5.45 -8.20
N MET A 89 2.32 5.29 -6.87
CA MET A 89 2.13 6.38 -5.92
C MET A 89 3.27 7.41 -5.98
N LEU A 90 4.50 6.99 -6.30
CA LEU A 90 5.59 7.92 -6.54
C LEU A 90 5.31 8.78 -7.78
N CYS A 91 4.70 8.18 -8.82
CA CYS A 91 4.30 8.90 -10.03
C CYS A 91 3.20 9.93 -9.77
N ASP A 92 2.33 9.74 -8.77
CA ASP A 92 1.36 10.76 -8.36
C ASP A 92 2.06 12.04 -7.88
N TYR A 93 3.12 11.91 -7.09
CA TYR A 93 3.96 13.05 -6.72
C TYR A 93 4.74 13.61 -7.91
N LEU A 94 5.39 12.75 -8.69
CA LEU A 94 6.24 13.17 -9.81
C LEU A 94 5.44 13.81 -10.94
N ALA A 95 4.18 13.46 -11.14
CA ALA A 95 3.33 14.04 -12.19
C ALA A 95 3.11 15.54 -11.97
N ALA A 96 3.03 15.98 -10.71
CA ALA A 96 2.94 17.40 -10.37
C ALA A 96 4.27 18.16 -10.59
N VAL A 97 5.42 17.47 -10.44
CA VAL A 97 6.76 18.09 -10.55
C VAL A 97 7.30 18.01 -11.98
N SER A 98 7.21 16.87 -12.62
CA SER A 98 7.73 16.61 -13.97
C SER A 98 6.92 15.53 -14.68
N PRO A 99 5.83 15.90 -15.38
CA PRO A 99 4.99 14.94 -16.11
C PRO A 99 5.76 14.10 -17.14
N ILE A 100 6.79 14.69 -17.77
CA ILE A 100 7.61 14.03 -18.79
C ILE A 100 8.36 12.83 -18.21
N ILE A 101 8.85 12.95 -16.98
CA ILE A 101 9.54 11.83 -16.27
C ILE A 101 8.53 10.87 -15.67
N ALA A 102 7.45 11.39 -15.10
CA ALA A 102 6.46 10.58 -14.39
C ALA A 102 5.68 9.64 -15.33
N TYR A 103 5.32 10.11 -16.52
CA TYR A 103 4.47 9.34 -17.44
C TYR A 103 5.08 7.99 -17.87
N PRO A 104 6.33 7.90 -18.37
CA PRO A 104 6.91 6.61 -18.75
C PRO A 104 7.08 5.67 -17.55
N ILE A 105 7.39 6.20 -16.35
CA ILE A 105 7.51 5.39 -15.13
C ILE A 105 6.13 4.85 -14.73
N TRP A 106 5.09 5.69 -14.79
CA TRP A 106 3.72 5.31 -14.50
C TRP A 106 3.25 4.18 -15.42
N PHE A 107 3.47 4.33 -16.73
CA PHE A 107 3.08 3.32 -17.71
C PHE A 107 3.83 2.00 -17.50
N ALA A 108 5.14 2.05 -17.26
CA ALA A 108 5.94 0.86 -16.96
C ALA A 108 5.51 0.20 -15.63
N ALA A 109 5.21 0.98 -14.60
CA ALA A 109 4.74 0.49 -13.30
C ALA A 109 3.34 -0.16 -13.41
N LEU A 110 2.44 0.40 -14.22
CA LEU A 110 1.13 -0.18 -14.51
C LEU A 110 1.27 -1.53 -15.22
N LEU A 111 2.09 -1.61 -16.26
CA LEU A 111 2.37 -2.87 -16.96
C LEU A 111 3.02 -3.90 -16.03
N LEU A 112 3.96 -3.48 -15.18
CA LEU A 112 4.58 -4.34 -14.18
C LEU A 112 3.52 -4.89 -13.21
N HIS A 113 2.61 -4.04 -12.73
CA HIS A 113 1.55 -4.45 -11.79
C HIS A 113 0.62 -5.48 -12.44
N LEU A 114 0.15 -5.22 -13.66
CA LEU A 114 -0.71 -6.15 -14.41
C LEU A 114 -0.01 -7.48 -14.68
N SER A 115 1.26 -7.46 -15.06
CA SER A 115 2.05 -8.66 -15.29
C SER A 115 2.23 -9.49 -14.02
N MET A 116 2.58 -8.84 -12.91
CA MET A 116 2.72 -9.49 -11.60
C MET A 116 1.38 -10.07 -11.12
N MET A 117 0.30 -9.33 -11.27
CA MET A 117 -1.05 -9.78 -10.94
C MET A 117 -1.43 -11.03 -11.73
N THR A 118 -1.27 -11.00 -13.05
CA THR A 118 -1.58 -12.12 -13.93
C THR A 118 -0.77 -13.36 -13.57
N LEU A 119 0.55 -13.22 -13.41
CA LEU A 119 1.43 -14.34 -13.05
C LEU A 119 1.09 -14.88 -11.64
N PHE A 120 0.87 -14.00 -10.66
CA PHE A 120 0.52 -14.41 -9.30
C PHE A 120 -0.75 -15.24 -9.29
N PHE A 121 -1.84 -14.72 -9.87
CA PHE A 121 -3.10 -15.47 -9.91
C PHE A 121 -2.99 -16.75 -10.73
N THR A 122 -2.25 -16.76 -11.84
CA THR A 122 -1.98 -18.00 -12.61
C THR A 122 -1.34 -19.05 -11.69
N PHE A 123 -0.31 -18.68 -10.92
CA PHE A 123 0.36 -19.63 -10.02
C PHE A 123 -0.53 -20.08 -8.86
N GLN A 124 -1.31 -19.18 -8.27
CA GLN A 124 -2.18 -19.54 -7.14
C GLN A 124 -3.38 -20.37 -7.58
N LEU A 125 -3.96 -20.09 -8.74
CA LEU A 125 -5.12 -20.82 -9.26
C LEU A 125 -4.74 -22.20 -9.82
N SER A 126 -3.52 -22.36 -10.36
CA SER A 126 -3.03 -23.68 -10.81
C SER A 126 -2.93 -24.72 -9.69
N ASN A 127 -2.71 -24.29 -8.45
CA ASN A 127 -2.65 -25.14 -7.25
C ASN A 127 -3.54 -24.55 -6.16
N PHE A 128 -4.78 -24.25 -6.49
CA PHE A 128 -5.69 -23.55 -5.61
C PHE A 128 -5.93 -24.30 -4.29
N LYS A 129 -5.72 -23.57 -3.20
CA LYS A 129 -6.12 -23.98 -1.85
C LYS A 129 -6.73 -22.77 -1.14
N MET A 130 -7.92 -22.95 -0.55
CA MET A 130 -8.59 -21.86 0.18
C MET A 130 -7.69 -21.30 1.29
N SER A 131 -6.90 -22.13 1.95
CA SER A 131 -5.94 -21.72 2.98
C SER A 131 -4.81 -20.82 2.48
N HIS A 132 -4.56 -20.75 1.16
CA HIS A 132 -3.58 -19.85 0.54
C HIS A 132 -4.11 -18.43 0.34
N ILE A 133 -5.42 -18.24 0.38
CA ILE A 133 -6.02 -16.90 0.28
C ILE A 133 -5.64 -16.10 1.53
N LEU A 134 -5.11 -14.91 1.31
CA LEU A 134 -4.67 -13.99 2.35
C LEU A 134 -5.28 -12.62 2.10
N PRO A 135 -5.44 -11.78 3.14
CA PRO A 135 -5.84 -10.39 2.96
C PRO A 135 -4.96 -9.61 1.97
N SER A 136 -3.68 -9.97 1.86
CA SER A 136 -2.76 -9.36 0.89
C SER A 136 -3.07 -9.65 -0.58
N TRP A 137 -3.96 -10.59 -0.89
CA TRP A 137 -4.41 -10.83 -2.27
C TRP A 137 -5.17 -9.64 -2.86
N PHE A 138 -5.82 -8.85 -2.03
CA PHE A 138 -6.45 -7.60 -2.46
C PHE A 138 -5.48 -6.61 -3.12
N LEU A 139 -4.20 -6.64 -2.73
CA LEU A 139 -3.21 -5.68 -3.22
C LEU A 139 -2.99 -5.75 -4.73
N TYR A 140 -3.27 -6.89 -5.37
CA TYR A 140 -3.17 -6.99 -6.82
C TYR A 140 -4.35 -6.32 -7.53
N PRO A 141 -5.60 -6.81 -7.43
CA PRO A 141 -6.67 -6.22 -8.22
C PRO A 141 -7.07 -4.83 -7.71
N VAL A 142 -7.16 -4.62 -6.39
CA VAL A 142 -7.56 -3.32 -5.86
C VAL A 142 -6.40 -2.32 -5.81
N GLY A 143 -5.16 -2.81 -5.68
CA GLY A 143 -3.96 -1.96 -5.74
C GLY A 143 -3.75 -1.23 -7.05
N LEU A 144 -4.37 -1.70 -8.16
CA LEU A 144 -4.42 -0.99 -9.44
C LEU A 144 -4.98 0.44 -9.31
N ILE A 145 -5.84 0.70 -8.33
CA ILE A 145 -6.36 2.04 -8.03
C ILE A 145 -5.23 3.05 -7.85
N SER A 146 -4.06 2.64 -7.34
CA SER A 146 -2.90 3.54 -7.18
C SER A 146 -2.48 4.21 -8.50
N SER A 147 -2.81 3.62 -9.65
CA SER A 147 -2.52 4.22 -10.95
C SER A 147 -3.49 5.34 -11.34
N SER A 148 -4.69 5.38 -10.75
CA SER A 148 -5.72 6.36 -11.10
C SER A 148 -5.34 7.77 -10.68
N LEU A 149 -4.57 7.94 -9.60
CA LEU A 149 -4.17 9.24 -9.07
C LEU A 149 -3.32 10.01 -10.09
N ALA A 150 -2.20 9.40 -10.53
CA ALA A 150 -1.37 9.98 -11.58
C ALA A 150 -2.07 9.96 -12.96
N GLY A 151 -2.87 8.93 -13.25
CA GLY A 151 -3.61 8.81 -14.49
C GLY A 151 -4.53 10.00 -14.76
N THR A 152 -5.19 10.50 -13.75
CA THR A 152 -6.03 11.72 -13.84
C THR A 152 -5.19 12.95 -14.15
N GLN A 153 -4.01 13.09 -13.54
CA GLN A 153 -3.08 14.21 -13.84
C GLN A 153 -2.54 14.15 -15.28
N PHE A 154 -2.44 12.97 -15.89
CA PHE A 154 -2.08 12.80 -17.31
C PHE A 154 -3.26 12.95 -18.28
N GLY A 155 -4.45 13.30 -17.79
CA GLY A 155 -5.65 13.49 -18.61
C GLY A 155 -6.46 12.20 -18.88
N TYR A 156 -6.07 11.07 -18.31
CA TYR A 156 -6.80 9.79 -18.46
C TYR A 156 -7.96 9.67 -17.46
N THR A 157 -8.83 10.66 -17.38
CA THR A 157 -9.92 10.75 -16.39
C THR A 157 -10.92 9.60 -16.54
N VAL A 158 -11.34 9.27 -17.77
CA VAL A 158 -12.27 8.17 -18.04
C VAL A 158 -11.66 6.82 -17.67
N PHE A 159 -10.39 6.60 -18.01
CA PHE A 159 -9.68 5.39 -17.60
C PHE A 159 -9.59 5.29 -16.07
N SER A 160 -9.21 6.36 -15.41
CA SER A 160 -9.04 6.40 -13.95
C SER A 160 -10.36 6.15 -13.21
N SER A 161 -11.45 6.79 -13.61
CA SER A 161 -12.77 6.60 -12.98
C SER A 161 -13.32 5.19 -13.23
N THR A 162 -13.17 4.65 -14.46
CA THR A 162 -13.58 3.28 -14.78
C THR A 162 -12.79 2.27 -13.96
N LEU A 163 -11.47 2.48 -13.82
CA LEU A 163 -10.61 1.62 -13.04
C LEU A 163 -11.01 1.61 -11.56
N VAL A 164 -11.27 2.78 -10.98
CA VAL A 164 -11.73 2.91 -9.58
C VAL A 164 -13.02 2.12 -9.36
N ASN A 165 -14.04 2.34 -10.21
CA ASN A 165 -15.31 1.61 -10.11
C ASN A 165 -15.13 0.09 -10.24
N THR A 166 -14.29 -0.35 -11.19
CA THR A 166 -14.00 -1.77 -11.39
C THR A 166 -13.34 -2.38 -10.16
N CYS A 167 -12.35 -1.69 -9.58
CA CYS A 167 -11.65 -2.17 -8.40
C CYS A 167 -12.55 -2.18 -7.15
N ILE A 168 -13.46 -1.22 -7.01
CA ILE A 168 -14.49 -1.22 -5.95
C ILE A 168 -15.38 -2.46 -6.10
N ALA A 169 -15.86 -2.76 -7.30
CA ALA A 169 -16.64 -3.96 -7.56
C ALA A 169 -15.86 -5.24 -7.21
N ILE A 170 -14.60 -5.34 -7.66
CA ILE A 170 -13.74 -6.48 -7.33
C ILE A 170 -13.53 -6.61 -5.81
N TYR A 171 -13.36 -5.50 -5.09
CA TYR A 171 -13.27 -5.53 -3.63
C TYR A 171 -14.49 -6.21 -3.01
N PHE A 172 -15.70 -5.82 -3.41
CA PHE A 172 -16.94 -6.41 -2.88
C PHE A 172 -17.08 -7.89 -3.21
N PHE A 173 -16.60 -8.35 -4.37
CA PHE A 173 -16.57 -9.77 -4.71
C PHE A 173 -15.55 -10.55 -3.89
N MET A 174 -14.38 -9.98 -3.66
CA MET A 174 -13.31 -10.67 -2.92
C MET A 174 -13.54 -10.67 -1.41
N LEU A 175 -14.19 -9.64 -0.86
CA LEU A 175 -14.36 -9.49 0.58
C LEU A 175 -15.02 -10.72 1.25
N PRO A 176 -16.16 -11.24 0.74
CA PRO A 176 -16.77 -12.44 1.33
C PRO A 176 -15.84 -13.66 1.29
N VAL A 177 -15.08 -13.84 0.21
CA VAL A 177 -14.15 -14.96 0.05
C VAL A 177 -13.02 -14.89 1.08
N VAL A 178 -12.43 -13.71 1.27
CA VAL A 178 -11.37 -13.49 2.26
C VAL A 178 -11.91 -13.64 3.68
N LEU A 179 -13.10 -13.11 3.97
CA LEU A 179 -13.74 -13.27 5.26
C LEU A 179 -14.06 -14.75 5.55
N TYR A 180 -14.63 -15.48 4.58
CA TYR A 180 -14.85 -16.92 4.71
C TYR A 180 -13.57 -17.65 5.07
N ARG A 181 -12.48 -17.36 4.34
CA ARG A 181 -11.17 -17.97 4.62
C ARG A 181 -10.68 -17.63 6.04
N LEU A 182 -10.82 -16.41 6.50
CA LEU A 182 -10.34 -15.99 7.83
C LEU A 182 -11.13 -16.66 8.97
N VAL A 183 -12.42 -16.94 8.76
CA VAL A 183 -13.31 -17.52 9.77
C VAL A 183 -13.23 -19.05 9.77
N PHE A 184 -13.20 -19.70 8.61
CA PHE A 184 -13.43 -21.14 8.49
C PHE A 184 -12.18 -21.97 8.17
N GLU A 185 -11.09 -21.35 7.65
CA GLU A 185 -9.90 -22.09 7.14
C GLU A 185 -8.71 -22.10 8.12
N GLY A 186 -8.96 -21.96 9.39
CA GLY A 186 -7.93 -22.02 10.42
C GLY A 186 -7.01 -20.78 10.49
N ALA A 187 -6.10 -20.80 11.47
CA ALA A 187 -5.28 -19.64 11.80
C ALA A 187 -4.21 -19.35 10.74
N LEU A 188 -3.97 -18.05 10.51
CA LEU A 188 -2.86 -17.59 9.67
C LEU A 188 -1.50 -17.98 10.27
N SER A 189 -0.55 -18.38 9.41
CA SER A 189 0.83 -18.58 9.83
C SER A 189 1.42 -17.30 10.43
N VAL A 190 2.42 -17.42 11.31
CA VAL A 190 3.05 -16.28 11.98
C VAL A 190 3.57 -15.24 10.98
N ARG A 191 4.05 -15.69 9.81
CA ARG A 191 4.52 -14.82 8.72
C ARG A 191 3.40 -14.09 8.01
N ALA A 192 2.20 -14.69 7.94
CA ALA A 192 1.04 -14.12 7.28
C ALA A 192 0.18 -13.23 8.21
N LYS A 193 0.29 -13.36 9.54
CA LYS A 193 -0.51 -12.57 10.49
C LYS A 193 -0.50 -11.06 10.22
N PRO A 194 0.64 -10.41 9.89
CA PRO A 194 0.64 -8.97 9.60
C PRO A 194 -0.23 -8.57 8.39
N THR A 195 -0.51 -9.52 7.47
CA THR A 195 -1.41 -9.23 6.34
C THR A 195 -2.86 -8.94 6.76
N LEU A 196 -3.25 -9.27 8.01
CA LEU A 196 -4.56 -8.89 8.54
C LEU A 196 -4.79 -7.38 8.48
N ALA A 197 -3.74 -6.58 8.67
CA ALA A 197 -3.85 -5.13 8.55
C ALA A 197 -4.30 -4.69 7.15
N ILE A 198 -4.00 -5.49 6.13
CA ILE A 198 -4.36 -5.17 4.73
C ILE A 198 -5.88 -5.23 4.51
N MET A 199 -6.67 -5.79 5.44
CA MET A 199 -8.14 -5.74 5.34
C MET A 199 -8.69 -4.31 5.23
N ALA A 200 -8.04 -3.32 5.84
CA ALA A 200 -8.46 -1.92 5.74
C ALA A 200 -7.90 -1.20 4.49
N ALA A 201 -6.79 -1.66 3.90
CA ALA A 201 -6.15 -0.94 2.81
C ALA A 201 -7.04 -0.79 1.56
N PRO A 202 -7.68 -1.85 1.03
CA PRO A 202 -8.44 -1.78 -0.20
C PRO A 202 -9.60 -0.81 -0.16
N ILE A 203 -10.36 -0.83 0.93
CA ILE A 203 -11.54 0.03 1.06
C ILE A 203 -11.17 1.49 1.29
N ASN A 204 -10.14 1.76 2.10
CA ASN A 204 -9.63 3.12 2.30
C ASN A 204 -9.01 3.68 1.01
N LEU A 205 -8.26 2.87 0.25
CA LEU A 205 -7.73 3.25 -1.05
C LEU A 205 -8.87 3.52 -2.05
N SER A 206 -9.92 2.69 -2.04
CA SER A 206 -11.10 2.87 -2.86
C SER A 206 -11.82 4.17 -2.54
N LEU A 207 -12.06 4.46 -1.26
CA LEU A 207 -12.70 5.69 -0.80
C LEU A 207 -11.86 6.92 -1.20
N ALA A 208 -10.57 6.93 -0.87
CA ALA A 208 -9.70 8.06 -1.18
C ALA A 208 -9.65 8.33 -2.69
N SER A 209 -9.50 7.29 -3.49
CA SER A 209 -9.42 7.43 -4.95
C SER A 209 -10.77 7.74 -5.59
N TYR A 210 -11.89 7.25 -5.03
CA TYR A 210 -13.22 7.62 -5.49
C TYR A 210 -13.43 9.12 -5.33
N LEU A 211 -13.13 9.68 -4.17
CA LEU A 211 -13.28 11.11 -3.90
C LEU A 211 -12.35 12.00 -4.75
N VAL A 212 -11.20 11.48 -5.20
CA VAL A 212 -10.28 12.22 -6.09
C VAL A 212 -10.69 12.14 -7.56
N ASN A 213 -11.23 11.00 -8.01
CA ASN A 213 -11.48 10.76 -9.44
C ASN A 213 -12.89 11.15 -9.90
N PHE A 214 -13.81 11.45 -8.97
CA PHE A 214 -15.17 11.86 -9.29
C PHE A 214 -15.42 13.28 -8.77
N PRO A 215 -15.59 14.27 -9.68
CA PRO A 215 -15.85 15.66 -9.28
C PRO A 215 -17.15 15.83 -8.48
N ASN A 216 -18.15 14.99 -8.74
CA ASN A 216 -19.43 14.95 -8.02
C ASN A 216 -19.65 13.54 -7.50
N PRO A 217 -19.00 13.15 -6.38
CA PRO A 217 -19.13 11.81 -5.84
C PRO A 217 -20.55 11.59 -5.31
N ASP A 218 -21.12 10.40 -5.58
CA ASP A 218 -22.45 10.03 -5.07
C ASP A 218 -22.41 9.92 -3.54
N PRO A 219 -23.27 10.67 -2.80
CA PRO A 219 -23.24 10.68 -1.34
C PRO A 219 -23.55 9.32 -0.70
N ILE A 220 -24.42 8.51 -1.35
CA ILE A 220 -24.81 7.19 -0.84
C ILE A 220 -23.63 6.23 -0.95
N LEU A 221 -22.99 6.19 -2.12
CA LEU A 221 -21.81 5.36 -2.33
C LEU A 221 -20.64 5.82 -1.44
N THR A 222 -20.41 7.14 -1.34
CA THR A 222 -19.41 7.72 -0.43
C THR A 222 -19.65 7.30 1.02
N GLY A 223 -20.91 7.41 1.50
CA GLY A 223 -21.28 7.00 2.85
C GLY A 223 -21.10 5.50 3.09
N ALA A 224 -21.45 4.65 2.11
CA ALA A 224 -21.26 3.21 2.19
C ALA A 224 -19.76 2.84 2.24
N LEU A 225 -18.93 3.42 1.35
CA LEU A 225 -17.49 3.20 1.34
C LEU A 225 -16.85 3.68 2.66
N ALA A 226 -17.22 4.87 3.15
CA ALA A 226 -16.73 5.44 4.39
C ALA A 226 -17.10 4.57 5.61
N GLY A 227 -18.34 4.10 5.70
CA GLY A 227 -18.79 3.22 6.77
C GLY A 227 -17.99 1.93 6.85
N ILE A 228 -17.73 1.29 5.71
CA ILE A 228 -16.91 0.07 5.64
C ILE A 228 -15.44 0.41 5.92
N ALA A 229 -14.91 1.52 5.40
CA ALA A 229 -13.54 1.95 5.62
C ALA A 229 -13.24 2.17 7.11
N VAL A 230 -14.11 2.92 7.81
CA VAL A 230 -13.99 3.14 9.27
C VAL A 230 -14.08 1.81 10.03
N THR A 231 -15.04 0.95 9.68
CA THR A 231 -15.21 -0.36 10.33
C THR A 231 -13.95 -1.22 10.19
N MET A 232 -13.38 -1.30 8.98
CA MET A 232 -12.15 -2.07 8.73
C MET A 232 -10.93 -1.44 9.41
N THR A 233 -10.85 -0.12 9.48
CA THR A 233 -9.78 0.59 10.19
C THR A 233 -9.85 0.31 11.70
N LEU A 234 -11.02 0.38 12.30
CA LEU A 234 -11.21 0.01 13.71
C LEU A 234 -10.87 -1.47 13.97
N PHE A 235 -11.28 -2.35 13.06
CA PHE A 235 -10.92 -3.76 13.15
C PHE A 235 -9.40 -3.97 13.17
N ILE A 236 -8.65 -3.32 12.30
CA ILE A 236 -7.19 -3.49 12.31
C ILE A 236 -6.53 -2.86 13.54
N TYR A 237 -7.07 -1.78 14.08
CA TYR A 237 -6.59 -1.20 15.33
C TYR A 237 -6.73 -2.19 16.49
N LEU A 238 -7.83 -2.93 16.56
CA LEU A 238 -7.98 -4.04 17.51
C LEU A 238 -6.94 -5.15 17.25
N CYS A 239 -6.65 -5.45 15.99
CA CYS A 239 -5.61 -6.44 15.65
C CYS A 239 -4.21 -5.98 16.08
N TYR A 240 -3.90 -4.67 16.09
CA TYR A 240 -2.59 -4.15 16.48
C TYR A 240 -2.21 -4.50 17.91
N PHE A 241 -3.15 -4.63 18.84
CA PHE A 241 -2.85 -5.11 20.20
C PHE A 241 -2.14 -6.47 20.23
N ARG A 242 -2.34 -7.30 19.20
CA ARG A 242 -1.67 -8.60 19.05
C ARG A 242 -0.50 -8.54 18.06
N LEU A 243 -0.65 -7.82 16.96
CA LEU A 243 0.36 -7.77 15.90
C LEU A 243 1.64 -7.08 16.36
N LEU A 244 1.54 -6.01 17.15
CA LEU A 244 2.69 -5.26 17.66
C LEU A 244 3.48 -6.02 18.75
N ARG A 245 2.90 -7.10 19.30
CA ARG A 245 3.61 -8.01 20.25
C ARG A 245 4.38 -9.11 19.55
N LEU A 246 4.24 -9.26 18.24
CA LEU A 246 5.00 -10.27 17.48
C LEU A 246 6.47 -9.86 17.41
N GLN A 247 7.36 -10.86 17.42
CA GLN A 247 8.76 -10.62 17.07
C GLN A 247 8.85 -9.97 15.69
N PHE A 248 9.70 -8.95 15.58
CA PHE A 248 9.90 -8.26 14.31
C PHE A 248 10.36 -9.25 13.23
N LYS A 249 9.58 -9.29 12.15
CA LYS A 249 9.90 -9.97 10.89
C LYS A 249 9.60 -9.01 9.75
N PRO A 250 10.28 -9.13 8.60
CA PRO A 250 10.05 -8.19 7.49
C PRO A 250 8.59 -8.07 7.06
N SER A 251 7.79 -9.15 7.18
CA SER A 251 6.36 -9.12 6.85
C SER A 251 5.54 -8.14 7.69
N ILE A 252 6.07 -7.66 8.82
CA ILE A 252 5.40 -6.63 9.64
C ILE A 252 5.24 -5.31 8.87
N ALA A 253 6.05 -5.07 7.84
CA ALA A 253 5.89 -3.91 6.97
C ALA A 253 4.50 -3.83 6.30
N ALA A 254 3.78 -4.95 6.21
CA ALA A 254 2.42 -4.99 5.69
C ALA A 254 1.41 -4.14 6.49
N ILE A 255 1.75 -3.70 7.72
CA ILE A 255 0.87 -2.84 8.51
C ILE A 255 0.99 -1.35 8.14
N THR A 256 2.07 -0.92 7.49
CA THR A 256 2.38 0.50 7.28
C THR A 256 1.38 1.16 6.32
N PHE A 257 1.27 0.65 5.11
CA PHE A 257 0.39 1.25 4.11
C PHE A 257 -1.09 1.25 4.50
N PRO A 258 -1.67 0.16 5.06
CA PRO A 258 -3.06 0.17 5.52
C PRO A 258 -3.37 1.29 6.52
N SER A 259 -2.46 1.56 7.46
CA SER A 259 -2.63 2.63 8.43
C SER A 259 -2.50 4.02 7.82
N VAL A 260 -1.61 4.17 6.85
CA VAL A 260 -1.40 5.45 6.17
C VAL A 260 -2.58 5.79 5.25
N ILE A 261 -3.05 4.82 4.46
CA ILE A 261 -4.13 5.07 3.51
C ILE A 261 -5.47 5.35 4.21
N SER A 262 -5.66 4.86 5.46
CA SER A 262 -6.84 5.21 6.24
C SER A 262 -6.86 6.70 6.59
N SER A 263 -5.72 7.28 6.98
CA SER A 263 -5.64 8.72 7.26
C SER A 263 -5.83 9.56 5.98
N VAL A 264 -5.28 9.13 4.83
CA VAL A 264 -5.53 9.79 3.54
C VAL A 264 -7.01 9.78 3.19
N ALA A 265 -7.67 8.62 3.32
CA ALA A 265 -9.10 8.47 3.07
C ALA A 265 -9.94 9.37 3.98
N MET A 266 -9.56 9.47 5.25
CA MET A 266 -10.25 10.31 6.22
C MET A 266 -10.12 11.80 5.89
N TYR A 267 -8.94 12.29 5.47
CA TYR A 267 -8.80 13.68 5.03
C TYR A 267 -9.60 13.96 3.76
N ARG A 268 -9.59 13.08 2.77
CA ARG A 268 -10.42 13.23 1.57
C ARG A 268 -11.92 13.22 1.90
N LEU A 269 -12.31 12.41 2.88
CA LEU A 269 -13.69 12.40 3.36
C LEU A 269 -14.05 13.70 4.10
N THR A 270 -13.10 14.27 4.85
CA THR A 270 -13.28 15.57 5.50
C THR A 270 -13.47 16.67 4.45
N ASP A 271 -12.62 16.73 3.43
CA ASP A 271 -12.74 17.70 2.32
C ASP A 271 -14.13 17.60 1.66
N PHE A 272 -14.62 16.36 1.42
CA PHE A 272 -15.96 16.14 0.85
C PHE A 272 -17.08 16.65 1.77
N PHE A 273 -16.98 16.42 3.08
CA PHE A 273 -18.03 16.87 3.99
C PHE A 273 -17.96 18.35 4.34
N ASP A 274 -16.78 18.97 4.33
CA ASP A 274 -16.62 20.40 4.58
C ASP A 274 -17.39 21.26 3.54
N GLU A 275 -17.57 20.73 2.33
CA GLU A 275 -18.38 21.35 1.29
C GLU A 275 -19.89 21.39 1.68
N TYR A 276 -20.39 20.37 2.37
CA TYR A 276 -21.81 20.20 2.73
C TYR A 276 -22.11 20.52 4.21
N HIS A 277 -21.14 20.32 5.10
CA HIS A 277 -21.28 20.41 6.56
C HIS A 277 -20.03 21.02 7.24
N PRO A 278 -19.78 22.32 7.09
CA PRO A 278 -18.55 22.98 7.57
C PRO A 278 -18.35 22.93 9.10
N HIS A 279 -19.28 22.38 9.84
CA HIS A 279 -19.19 22.24 11.31
C HIS A 279 -18.69 20.86 11.79
N TRP A 280 -18.34 19.95 10.88
CA TRP A 280 -17.92 18.60 11.26
C TRP A 280 -16.40 18.49 11.57
N HIS A 281 -15.88 19.45 12.32
CA HIS A 281 -14.46 19.50 12.74
C HIS A 281 -13.96 18.24 13.46
N TRP A 282 -14.84 17.37 13.92
CA TRP A 282 -14.45 16.11 14.56
C TRP A 282 -13.81 15.12 13.56
N LEU A 283 -14.22 15.14 12.29
CA LEU A 283 -13.61 14.30 11.24
C LEU A 283 -12.14 14.65 11.07
N HIS A 284 -11.79 15.94 11.07
CA HIS A 284 -10.42 16.42 11.00
C HIS A 284 -9.56 15.92 12.17
N LYS A 285 -10.12 15.93 13.39
CA LYS A 285 -9.45 15.40 14.58
C LYS A 285 -9.24 13.90 14.49
N PHE A 286 -10.21 13.17 13.92
CA PHE A 286 -10.09 11.73 13.71
C PHE A 286 -9.01 11.41 12.66
N GLY A 287 -8.97 12.15 11.56
CA GLY A 287 -7.90 12.07 10.57
C GLY A 287 -6.51 12.30 11.16
N PHE A 288 -6.38 13.30 12.07
CA PHE A 288 -5.12 13.57 12.77
C PHE A 288 -4.71 12.43 13.71
N LEU A 289 -5.66 11.82 14.43
CA LEU A 289 -5.40 10.63 15.23
C LEU A 289 -4.85 9.48 14.38
N GLU A 290 -5.49 9.20 13.25
CA GLU A 290 -5.03 8.15 12.31
C GLU A 290 -3.65 8.47 11.74
N LEU A 291 -3.38 9.74 11.37
CA LEU A 291 -2.08 10.19 10.89
C LEU A 291 -0.99 10.02 11.96
N THR A 292 -1.30 10.31 13.21
CA THR A 292 -0.36 10.13 14.33
C THR A 292 -0.03 8.66 14.54
N ILE A 293 -1.05 7.78 14.53
CA ILE A 293 -0.88 6.33 14.64
C ILE A 293 -0.05 5.80 13.47
N SER A 294 -0.39 6.19 12.24
CA SER A 294 0.33 5.72 11.05
C SER A 294 1.78 6.18 11.02
N THR A 295 2.05 7.42 11.42
CA THR A 295 3.42 7.95 11.56
C THR A 295 4.22 7.13 12.57
N GLY A 296 3.66 6.86 13.74
CA GLY A 296 4.29 6.02 14.76
C GLY A 296 4.60 4.61 14.26
N LEU A 297 3.66 3.99 13.53
CA LEU A 297 3.84 2.66 12.95
C LEU A 297 4.91 2.63 11.86
N VAL A 298 4.94 3.61 10.95
CA VAL A 298 5.97 3.72 9.91
C VAL A 298 7.36 3.89 10.54
N ILE A 299 7.50 4.76 11.55
CA ILE A 299 8.74 4.95 12.29
C ILE A 299 9.17 3.63 12.97
N TRP A 300 8.25 2.98 13.67
CA TRP A 300 8.55 1.73 14.38
C TRP A 300 9.02 0.63 13.43
N VAL A 301 8.36 0.46 12.29
CA VAL A 301 8.77 -0.52 11.27
C VAL A 301 10.10 -0.14 10.65
N SER A 302 10.35 1.15 10.38
CA SER A 302 11.63 1.65 9.85
C SER A 302 12.78 1.33 10.78
N ILE A 303 12.61 1.57 12.09
CA ILE A 303 13.60 1.20 13.12
C ILE A 303 13.84 -0.32 13.11
N GLY A 304 12.79 -1.13 12.94
CA GLY A 304 12.91 -2.58 12.83
C GLY A 304 13.77 -3.02 11.65
N PHE A 305 13.61 -2.41 10.48
CA PHE A 305 14.45 -2.67 9.30
C PHE A 305 15.90 -2.19 9.52
N ILE A 306 16.11 -1.02 10.09
CA ILE A 306 17.44 -0.54 10.43
C ILE A 306 18.15 -1.54 11.34
N LYS A 307 17.49 -1.99 12.42
CA LYS A 307 18.06 -2.99 13.35
C LYS A 307 18.34 -4.32 12.65
N MET A 308 17.51 -4.73 11.70
CA MET A 308 17.71 -5.96 10.93
C MET A 308 18.96 -5.88 10.04
N TYR A 309 19.25 -4.73 9.46
CA TYR A 309 20.41 -4.54 8.58
C TYR A 309 21.71 -4.18 9.33
N TRP A 310 21.59 -3.56 10.52
CA TRP A 310 22.74 -3.09 11.32
C TRP A 310 23.77 -4.16 11.66
N PRO A 311 23.42 -5.37 12.12
CA PRO A 311 24.40 -6.41 12.42
C PRO A 311 25.20 -6.87 11.21
N GLN A 312 24.64 -6.76 10.01
CA GLN A 312 25.31 -7.14 8.77
C GLN A 312 26.37 -6.11 8.35
N LEU A 313 26.26 -4.88 8.81
CA LEU A 313 27.23 -3.81 8.58
C LEU A 313 28.43 -3.92 9.55
N GLY A 314 28.21 -4.40 10.79
CA GLY A 314 29.23 -4.54 11.83
C GLY A 314 30.07 -5.83 11.76
N GLN A 315 29.64 -6.87 11.04
CA GLN A 315 30.38 -8.13 10.90
C GLN A 315 31.37 -8.15 9.73
N LYS A 316 31.59 -7.02 9.05
CA LYS A 316 32.44 -6.89 7.87
C LYS A 316 33.71 -6.05 8.12
N SER A 317 34.05 -5.77 9.39
CA SER A 317 35.31 -5.13 9.77
C SER A 317 36.38 -6.14 10.21
#